data_620b0215ba2c352300cf9f914ea5fdfc
#
_entry.id   620b0215ba2c352300cf9f914ea5fdfc
#
_cell.length_a   1.000
_cell.length_b   1.000
_cell.length_c   1.000
_cell.angle_alpha   90.00
_cell.angle_beta   90.00
_cell.angle_gamma   90.00
#
_symmetry.space_group_name_H-M   'P 1'
#
loop_
_entity.id
_entity.type
_entity.pdbx_description
1 polymer ?
#
loop_
_entity_poly.entity_id
_entity_poly.type
_entity_poly.pdbx_seq_one_letter_code
_entity_poly.pdbx_strand_id
1 'polypeptide(L)'
;MKKIKLIAALLSVLFLTGCVDQSGNQSADNDTKEKRIVATSVATCEILDKLEVEGVVGVPKTDSYSIPKRYENAESVGSPMAPDMEIIKSLKPDIVLSPNSLEGELKSQYENIGVESYFLDLKSTEGMYESILALGKILGKEEEAEKLHQEFEDFKNDFAQKHNEQEAPTVLILMGLPGSYVVATESSYVGSLVKLAGGVNVYGDGDGQDFLNINPEDMVEKAPDIILRTSHALPEQVKKMFAEEFATNDIWKHFEAVQNARVYDLDNEKFGMSANFQYEEALKELETFLYQEGTN
;
A
#
# COMPACT_ATOMS: atom_id res chain seq x y z
N MET A 1 -13.93 32.65 -86.11
CA MET A 1 -15.26 32.76 -86.82
C MET A 1 -16.38 32.29 -85.90
N LYS A 2 -17.38 33.20 -85.72
CA LYS A 2 -18.77 32.91 -85.26
C LYS A 2 -18.95 32.31 -83.85
N LYS A 3 -19.76 32.81 -83.01
CA LYS A 3 -20.72 33.94 -82.83
C LYS A 3 -21.30 33.69 -81.43
N ILE A 4 -21.22 34.69 -80.58
CA ILE A 4 -22.28 35.32 -79.77
C ILE A 4 -23.62 34.56 -79.72
N LYS A 5 -24.11 34.32 -78.55
CA LYS A 5 -25.43 34.80 -78.11
C LYS A 5 -25.59 34.85 -76.59
N LEU A 6 -25.82 36.02 -76.13
CA LEU A 6 -26.34 36.50 -74.88
C LEU A 6 -27.85 36.15 -74.79
N ILE A 7 -28.35 35.67 -73.64
CA ILE A 7 -29.74 35.92 -73.22
C ILE A 7 -29.74 36.04 -71.72
N ALA A 8 -30.18 37.19 -71.29
CA ALA A 8 -30.53 37.52 -69.91
C ALA A 8 -32.01 37.24 -69.68
N ALA A 9 -32.34 36.90 -68.48
CA ALA A 9 -33.63 37.11 -67.76
C ALA A 9 -33.68 36.20 -66.56
N LEU A 10 -34.09 36.50 -65.45
CA LEU A 10 -34.98 37.40 -64.79
C LEU A 10 -35.08 36.99 -63.31
N LEU A 11 -35.09 37.94 -62.43
CA LEU A 11 -35.31 37.86 -61.01
C LEU A 11 -36.44 36.91 -60.62
N SER A 12 -36.24 36.14 -59.52
CA SER A 12 -37.29 35.82 -58.56
C SER A 12 -36.69 35.69 -57.15
N VAL A 13 -36.92 36.69 -56.35
CA VAL A 13 -36.66 36.73 -54.94
C VAL A 13 -37.77 35.89 -54.26
N LEU A 14 -37.42 34.79 -53.67
CA LEU A 14 -38.28 34.10 -52.69
C LEU A 14 -37.58 34.15 -51.34
N PHE A 15 -38.10 34.97 -50.46
CA PHE A 15 -37.83 34.89 -49.03
C PHE A 15 -38.43 33.59 -48.51
N LEU A 16 -37.58 32.66 -48.09
CA LEU A 16 -37.94 31.55 -47.20
C LEU A 16 -37.20 31.78 -45.91
N THR A 17 -37.97 32.19 -44.90
CA THR A 17 -37.61 32.12 -43.49
C THR A 17 -37.34 30.68 -43.13
N GLY A 18 -36.08 30.24 -43.15
CA GLY A 18 -35.64 28.97 -42.59
C GLY A 18 -35.33 29.14 -41.12
N CYS A 19 -36.00 28.37 -40.31
CA CYS A 19 -35.73 28.20 -38.89
C CYS A 19 -34.24 27.93 -38.67
N VAL A 20 -33.64 28.70 -37.81
CA VAL A 20 -32.34 28.39 -37.21
C VAL A 20 -32.58 27.17 -36.30
N ASP A 21 -32.24 25.99 -36.77
CA ASP A 21 -32.02 24.86 -35.91
C ASP A 21 -30.82 25.18 -35.03
N GLN A 22 -31.13 25.50 -33.81
CA GLN A 22 -30.19 25.58 -32.72
C GLN A 22 -29.68 24.16 -32.47
N SER A 23 -28.59 23.79 -33.16
CA SER A 23 -27.85 22.56 -32.82
C SER A 23 -27.46 22.69 -31.37
N GLY A 24 -28.27 22.05 -30.53
CA GLY A 24 -27.94 21.84 -29.16
C GLY A 24 -26.59 21.14 -29.08
N ASN A 25 -25.64 21.84 -28.51
CA ASN A 25 -24.43 21.27 -28.00
C ASN A 25 -24.90 20.25 -26.94
N GLN A 26 -25.10 19.00 -27.36
CA GLN A 26 -25.14 17.89 -26.42
C GLN A 26 -23.75 17.78 -25.85
N SER A 27 -23.52 18.53 -24.77
CA SER A 27 -22.59 18.10 -23.76
C SER A 27 -22.95 16.65 -23.50
N ALA A 28 -22.10 15.72 -23.88
CA ALA A 28 -22.18 14.35 -23.37
C ALA A 28 -22.02 14.53 -21.84
N ASP A 29 -23.14 14.55 -21.17
CA ASP A 29 -23.20 14.29 -19.74
C ASP A 29 -22.71 12.83 -19.62
N ASN A 30 -21.40 12.69 -19.48
CA ASN A 30 -20.81 11.47 -18.95
C ASN A 30 -21.27 11.45 -17.48
N ASP A 31 -22.50 11.00 -17.28
CA ASP A 31 -22.98 10.55 -15.98
C ASP A 31 -22.19 9.27 -15.63
N THR A 32 -20.90 9.46 -15.37
CA THR A 32 -20.06 8.41 -14.76
C THR A 32 -20.57 8.29 -13.33
N LYS A 33 -21.59 7.43 -13.17
CA LYS A 33 -22.07 7.04 -11.86
C LYS A 33 -20.86 6.69 -11.01
N GLU A 34 -20.67 7.46 -9.96
CA GLU A 34 -19.59 7.26 -9.02
C GLU A 34 -19.60 5.82 -8.50
N LYS A 35 -18.45 5.13 -8.58
CA LYS A 35 -18.34 3.74 -8.13
C LYS A 35 -18.54 3.66 -6.62
N ARG A 36 -19.31 2.69 -6.20
CA ARG A 36 -19.48 2.35 -4.79
C ARG A 36 -18.37 1.39 -4.37
N ILE A 37 -17.53 1.81 -3.45
CA ILE A 37 -16.30 1.11 -3.07
C ILE A 37 -16.38 0.68 -1.62
N VAL A 38 -15.96 -0.55 -1.34
CA VAL A 38 -15.68 -1.02 0.02
C VAL A 38 -14.16 -1.20 0.15
N ALA A 39 -13.56 -0.54 1.13
CA ALA A 39 -12.17 -0.72 1.53
C ALA A 39 -12.11 -1.53 2.83
N THR A 40 -11.37 -2.63 2.85
CA THR A 40 -11.36 -3.55 4.02
C THR A 40 -10.14 -3.40 4.92
N SER A 41 -9.22 -2.48 4.61
CA SER A 41 -8.08 -2.15 5.48
C SER A 41 -7.86 -0.64 5.56
N VAL A 42 -7.20 -0.19 6.62
CA VAL A 42 -6.86 1.22 6.81
C VAL A 42 -5.91 1.69 5.70
N ALA A 43 -4.89 0.91 5.36
CA ALA A 43 -3.95 1.23 4.29
C ALA A 43 -4.68 1.42 2.94
N THR A 44 -5.70 0.59 2.64
CA THR A 44 -6.53 0.77 1.45
C THR A 44 -7.34 2.07 1.52
N CYS A 45 -7.88 2.43 2.68
CA CYS A 45 -8.58 3.72 2.86
C CYS A 45 -7.63 4.90 2.65
N GLU A 46 -6.41 4.84 3.15
CA GLU A 46 -5.40 5.88 2.96
C GLU A 46 -5.00 6.06 1.49
N ILE A 47 -4.85 4.95 0.76
CA ILE A 47 -4.57 4.99 -0.69
C ILE A 47 -5.72 5.68 -1.44
N LEU A 48 -6.96 5.32 -1.14
CA LEU A 48 -8.13 5.96 -1.77
C LEU A 48 -8.23 7.45 -1.42
N ASP A 49 -7.89 7.84 -0.20
CA ASP A 49 -7.88 9.25 0.22
C ASP A 49 -6.80 10.05 -0.52
N LYS A 50 -5.60 9.49 -0.69
CA LYS A 50 -4.51 10.09 -1.48
C LYS A 50 -4.85 10.21 -2.97
N LEU A 51 -5.63 9.29 -3.52
CA LEU A 51 -6.17 9.35 -4.87
C LEU A 51 -7.41 10.26 -4.98
N GLU A 52 -7.82 10.91 -3.90
CA GLU A 52 -9.01 11.76 -3.85
C GLU A 52 -10.27 11.05 -4.39
N VAL A 53 -10.43 9.78 -4.04
CA VAL A 53 -11.57 8.96 -4.45
C VAL A 53 -12.75 9.24 -3.54
N GLU A 54 -13.90 9.52 -4.13
CA GLU A 54 -15.20 9.57 -3.45
C GLU A 54 -15.89 8.19 -3.54
N GLY A 55 -17.13 8.07 -3.07
CA GLY A 55 -17.91 6.83 -3.24
C GLY A 55 -17.50 5.66 -2.35
N VAL A 56 -16.61 5.84 -1.37
CA VAL A 56 -16.31 4.80 -0.37
C VAL A 56 -17.51 4.67 0.58
N VAL A 57 -18.19 3.53 0.51
CA VAL A 57 -19.42 3.24 1.26
C VAL A 57 -19.20 2.28 2.42
N GLY A 58 -18.04 1.61 2.48
CA GLY A 58 -17.69 0.69 3.56
C GLY A 58 -16.21 0.77 3.91
N VAL A 59 -15.89 0.73 5.21
CA VAL A 59 -14.54 0.84 5.79
C VAL A 59 -14.31 -0.23 6.85
N PRO A 60 -13.05 -0.59 7.17
CA PRO A 60 -12.79 -1.59 8.20
C PRO A 60 -13.15 -1.06 9.60
N LYS A 61 -13.48 -1.98 10.50
CA LYS A 61 -13.50 -1.69 11.93
C LYS A 61 -12.06 -1.70 12.46
N THR A 62 -11.67 -0.63 13.12
CA THR A 62 -10.35 -0.51 13.76
C THR A 62 -10.47 0.27 15.07
N ASP A 63 -9.72 -0.18 16.08
CA ASP A 63 -9.60 0.51 17.38
C ASP A 63 -8.19 1.13 17.55
N SER A 64 -7.24 0.79 16.66
CA SER A 64 -5.82 1.17 16.77
C SER A 64 -5.40 2.24 15.76
N TYR A 65 -6.14 2.42 14.67
CA TYR A 65 -5.80 3.34 13.58
C TYR A 65 -6.98 4.23 13.24
N SER A 66 -6.71 5.40 12.70
CA SER A 66 -7.76 6.33 12.26
C SER A 66 -8.12 6.11 10.80
N ILE A 67 -9.40 6.04 10.50
CA ILE A 67 -9.90 6.10 9.11
C ILE A 67 -9.75 7.53 8.60
N PRO A 68 -9.33 7.78 7.35
CA PRO A 68 -9.29 9.11 6.78
C PRO A 68 -10.62 9.85 6.96
N LYS A 69 -10.55 11.13 7.30
CA LYS A 69 -11.73 11.94 7.61
C LYS A 69 -12.77 11.96 6.48
N ARG A 70 -12.31 11.85 5.23
CA ARG A 70 -13.17 11.74 4.04
C ARG A 70 -14.16 10.59 4.16
N TYR A 71 -13.82 9.50 4.86
CA TYR A 71 -14.63 8.28 4.96
C TYR A 71 -15.22 8.03 6.35
N GLU A 72 -15.21 9.02 7.25
CA GLU A 72 -15.69 8.89 8.63
C GLU A 72 -17.17 8.49 8.75
N ASN A 73 -17.97 8.74 7.70
CA ASN A 73 -19.38 8.41 7.64
C ASN A 73 -19.69 7.10 6.87
N ALA A 74 -18.67 6.39 6.37
CA ALA A 74 -18.86 5.11 5.70
C ALA A 74 -19.20 4.01 6.71
N GLU A 75 -19.95 2.99 6.25
CA GLU A 75 -20.39 1.88 7.11
C GLU A 75 -19.22 0.98 7.51
N SER A 76 -19.18 0.54 8.76
CA SER A 76 -18.16 -0.40 9.21
C SER A 76 -18.49 -1.82 8.72
N VAL A 77 -17.57 -2.40 7.93
CA VAL A 77 -17.71 -3.76 7.38
C VAL A 77 -17.02 -4.85 8.19
N GLY A 78 -16.62 -4.59 9.43
CA GLY A 78 -15.94 -5.57 10.28
C GLY A 78 -14.42 -5.51 10.19
N SER A 79 -13.74 -6.45 10.83
CA SER A 79 -12.27 -6.46 10.84
C SER A 79 -11.69 -6.82 9.46
N PRO A 80 -10.47 -6.36 9.11
CA PRO A 80 -9.83 -6.71 7.84
C PRO A 80 -9.74 -8.20 7.57
N MET A 81 -9.44 -9.00 8.60
CA MET A 81 -9.28 -10.46 8.49
C MET A 81 -10.61 -11.23 8.43
N ALA A 82 -11.71 -10.62 8.90
CA ALA A 82 -13.03 -11.22 8.91
C ALA A 82 -14.10 -10.14 8.65
N PRO A 83 -14.17 -9.62 7.42
CA PRO A 83 -15.18 -8.65 7.03
C PRO A 83 -16.56 -9.30 7.00
N ASP A 84 -17.58 -8.52 7.36
CA ASP A 84 -18.98 -8.98 7.36
C ASP A 84 -19.56 -8.98 5.94
N MET A 85 -19.70 -10.17 5.36
CA MET A 85 -20.17 -10.38 4.00
C MET A 85 -21.63 -9.92 3.80
N GLU A 86 -22.46 -9.97 4.85
CA GLU A 86 -23.84 -9.51 4.78
C GLU A 86 -23.91 -7.97 4.70
N ILE A 87 -23.10 -7.29 5.50
CA ILE A 87 -22.98 -5.83 5.44
C ILE A 87 -22.44 -5.43 4.06
N ILE A 88 -21.31 -6.03 3.60
CA ILE A 88 -20.74 -5.73 2.29
C ILE A 88 -21.79 -5.89 1.19
N LYS A 89 -22.49 -7.02 1.17
CA LYS A 89 -23.54 -7.29 0.18
C LYS A 89 -24.67 -6.25 0.23
N SER A 90 -25.07 -5.83 1.44
CA SER A 90 -26.14 -4.85 1.63
C SER A 90 -25.77 -3.47 1.09
N LEU A 91 -24.48 -3.10 1.13
CA LEU A 91 -23.94 -1.86 0.59
C LEU A 91 -23.95 -1.82 -0.94
N LYS A 92 -24.09 -2.97 -1.62
CA LYS A 92 -24.11 -3.10 -3.08
C LYS A 92 -22.91 -2.37 -3.71
N PRO A 93 -21.68 -2.71 -3.31
CA PRO A 93 -20.49 -2.11 -3.90
C PRO A 93 -20.31 -2.56 -5.34
N ASP A 94 -19.72 -1.69 -6.16
CA ASP A 94 -19.25 -2.06 -7.49
C ASP A 94 -17.91 -2.81 -7.40
N ILE A 95 -17.11 -2.56 -6.34
CA ILE A 95 -15.84 -3.25 -6.09
C ILE A 95 -15.49 -3.25 -4.59
N VAL A 96 -14.84 -4.34 -4.15
CA VAL A 96 -14.21 -4.47 -2.83
C VAL A 96 -12.70 -4.46 -3.01
N LEU A 97 -12.02 -3.65 -2.21
CA LEU A 97 -10.56 -3.51 -2.21
C LEU A 97 -9.99 -4.06 -0.92
N SER A 98 -9.04 -5.00 -1.02
CA SER A 98 -8.43 -5.70 0.12
C SER A 98 -6.92 -5.86 -0.07
N PRO A 99 -6.13 -6.01 1.00
CA PRO A 99 -4.73 -6.40 0.88
C PRO A 99 -4.57 -7.80 0.26
N ASN A 100 -3.55 -8.00 -0.58
CA ASN A 100 -3.26 -9.29 -1.22
C ASN A 100 -2.88 -10.40 -0.24
N SER A 101 -2.38 -10.04 0.96
CA SER A 101 -2.11 -11.01 2.04
C SER A 101 -3.36 -11.78 2.49
N LEU A 102 -4.55 -11.26 2.20
CA LEU A 102 -5.85 -11.87 2.54
C LEU A 102 -6.58 -12.47 1.32
N GLU A 103 -5.94 -12.47 0.13
CA GLU A 103 -6.58 -12.95 -1.10
C GLU A 103 -7.03 -14.42 -0.98
N GLY A 104 -6.16 -15.27 -0.43
CA GLY A 104 -6.43 -16.69 -0.27
C GLY A 104 -7.68 -17.00 0.56
N GLU A 105 -7.96 -16.19 1.57
CA GLU A 105 -9.09 -16.36 2.48
C GLU A 105 -10.36 -15.65 2.00
N LEU A 106 -10.24 -14.47 1.36
CA LEU A 106 -11.39 -13.59 1.14
C LEU A 106 -11.95 -13.64 -0.29
N LYS A 107 -11.13 -13.96 -1.30
CA LYS A 107 -11.55 -13.94 -2.71
C LYS A 107 -12.82 -14.75 -2.98
N SER A 108 -12.82 -16.00 -2.53
CA SER A 108 -13.98 -16.88 -2.71
C SER A 108 -15.22 -16.37 -1.96
N GLN A 109 -15.05 -15.67 -0.85
CA GLN A 109 -16.17 -15.11 -0.09
C GLN A 109 -16.80 -13.92 -0.82
N TYR A 110 -16.01 -13.05 -1.45
CA TYR A 110 -16.52 -11.95 -2.28
C TYR A 110 -17.22 -12.48 -3.55
N GLU A 111 -16.64 -13.49 -4.20
CA GLU A 111 -17.25 -14.17 -5.34
C GLU A 111 -18.62 -14.77 -4.99
N ASN A 112 -18.74 -15.41 -3.81
CA ASN A 112 -20.00 -16.04 -3.35
C ASN A 112 -21.11 -15.03 -3.09
N ILE A 113 -20.80 -13.79 -2.76
CA ILE A 113 -21.79 -12.72 -2.60
C ILE A 113 -22.02 -11.93 -3.90
N GLY A 114 -21.27 -12.28 -4.98
CA GLY A 114 -21.42 -11.69 -6.31
C GLY A 114 -20.82 -10.28 -6.42
N VAL A 115 -19.74 -9.98 -5.69
CA VAL A 115 -19.08 -8.69 -5.71
C VAL A 115 -17.68 -8.83 -6.33
N GLU A 116 -17.33 -7.89 -7.22
CA GLU A 116 -15.98 -7.80 -7.79
C GLU A 116 -14.98 -7.39 -6.69
N SER A 117 -13.79 -7.99 -6.70
CA SER A 117 -12.74 -7.65 -5.74
C SER A 117 -11.40 -7.41 -6.44
N TYR A 118 -10.62 -6.47 -5.90
CA TYR A 118 -9.24 -6.23 -6.28
C TYR A 118 -8.34 -6.29 -5.03
N PHE A 119 -7.23 -7.02 -5.13
CA PHE A 119 -6.30 -7.22 -4.03
C PHE A 119 -5.03 -6.41 -4.28
N LEU A 120 -4.79 -5.44 -3.42
CA LEU A 120 -3.63 -4.55 -3.49
C LEU A 120 -2.38 -5.28 -3.01
N ASP A 121 -1.28 -5.16 -3.72
CA ASP A 121 0.00 -5.63 -3.22
C ASP A 121 0.58 -4.61 -2.22
N LEU A 122 0.46 -4.94 -0.95
CA LEU A 122 0.96 -4.14 0.17
C LEU A 122 2.13 -4.80 0.89
N LYS A 123 2.82 -5.76 0.25
CA LYS A 123 4.00 -6.42 0.80
C LYS A 123 5.27 -5.59 0.69
N SER A 124 5.28 -4.60 -0.20
CA SER A 124 6.38 -3.65 -0.37
C SER A 124 5.86 -2.27 -0.74
N THR A 125 6.70 -1.26 -0.59
CA THR A 125 6.36 0.10 -1.02
C THR A 125 6.19 0.16 -2.54
N GLU A 126 7.04 -0.54 -3.30
CA GLU A 126 6.91 -0.67 -4.75
C GLU A 126 5.58 -1.30 -5.15
N GLY A 127 5.21 -2.44 -4.54
CA GLY A 127 3.92 -3.10 -4.80
C GLY A 127 2.72 -2.21 -4.48
N MET A 128 2.82 -1.41 -3.42
CA MET A 128 1.81 -0.41 -3.08
C MET A 128 1.63 0.62 -4.21
N TYR A 129 2.73 1.16 -4.74
CA TYR A 129 2.65 2.15 -5.82
C TYR A 129 2.22 1.56 -7.15
N GLU A 130 2.60 0.32 -7.47
CA GLU A 130 2.03 -0.41 -8.61
C GLU A 130 0.51 -0.61 -8.44
N SER A 131 0.06 -0.94 -7.24
CA SER A 131 -1.37 -1.05 -6.93
C SER A 131 -2.09 0.30 -7.03
N ILE A 132 -1.45 1.40 -6.63
CA ILE A 132 -1.97 2.78 -6.80
C ILE A 132 -2.16 3.10 -8.29
N LEU A 133 -1.17 2.79 -9.15
CA LEU A 133 -1.31 2.97 -10.60
C LEU A 133 -2.44 2.14 -11.21
N ALA A 134 -2.60 0.90 -10.75
CA ALA A 134 -3.71 0.04 -11.19
C ALA A 134 -5.07 0.60 -10.75
N LEU A 135 -5.18 1.06 -9.49
CA LEU A 135 -6.39 1.70 -8.97
C LEU A 135 -6.72 3.00 -9.71
N GLY A 136 -5.71 3.81 -10.07
CA GLY A 136 -5.89 4.98 -10.90
C GLY A 136 -6.69 4.65 -12.17
N LYS A 137 -6.28 3.60 -12.90
CA LYS A 137 -6.99 3.13 -14.10
C LYS A 137 -8.39 2.59 -13.82
N ILE A 138 -8.57 1.84 -12.73
CA ILE A 138 -9.86 1.25 -12.35
C ILE A 138 -10.87 2.33 -11.95
N LEU A 139 -10.39 3.41 -11.31
CA LEU A 139 -11.22 4.44 -10.68
C LEU A 139 -11.26 5.76 -11.46
N GLY A 140 -10.52 5.87 -12.58
CA GLY A 140 -10.43 7.10 -13.38
C GLY A 140 -9.65 8.21 -12.65
N LYS A 141 -8.56 7.82 -11.97
CA LYS A 141 -7.68 8.65 -11.15
C LYS A 141 -6.21 8.52 -11.58
N GLU A 142 -5.99 8.40 -12.91
CA GLU A 142 -4.67 8.14 -13.47
C GLU A 142 -3.68 9.27 -13.18
N GLU A 143 -4.11 10.52 -13.24
CA GLU A 143 -3.24 11.68 -13.01
C GLU A 143 -2.75 11.72 -11.56
N GLU A 144 -3.65 11.49 -10.60
CA GLU A 144 -3.32 11.45 -9.18
C GLU A 144 -2.40 10.27 -8.86
N ALA A 145 -2.65 9.10 -9.47
CA ALA A 145 -1.84 7.91 -9.28
C ALA A 145 -0.43 8.06 -9.86
N GLU A 146 -0.28 8.60 -11.07
CA GLU A 146 1.01 8.86 -11.70
C GLU A 146 1.82 9.89 -10.91
N LYS A 147 1.18 10.94 -10.38
CA LYS A 147 1.84 11.93 -9.53
C LYS A 147 2.40 11.28 -8.26
N LEU A 148 1.59 10.50 -7.54
CA LEU A 148 2.04 9.79 -6.33
C LEU A 148 3.19 8.84 -6.63
N HIS A 149 3.12 8.10 -7.73
CA HIS A 149 4.18 7.18 -8.14
C HIS A 149 5.48 7.92 -8.48
N GLN A 150 5.41 9.06 -9.19
CA GLN A 150 6.59 9.85 -9.50
C GLN A 150 7.25 10.42 -8.24
N GLU A 151 6.46 10.92 -7.28
CA GLU A 151 6.95 11.40 -6.00
C GLU A 151 7.72 10.29 -5.24
N PHE A 152 7.22 9.05 -5.27
CA PHE A 152 7.91 7.90 -4.69
C PHE A 152 9.22 7.57 -5.42
N GLU A 153 9.22 7.52 -6.75
CA GLU A 153 10.44 7.22 -7.52
C GLU A 153 11.52 8.29 -7.30
N ASP A 154 11.14 9.55 -7.25
CA ASP A 154 12.08 10.66 -6.95
C ASP A 154 12.66 10.51 -5.55
N PHE A 155 11.84 10.25 -4.54
CA PHE A 155 12.29 10.00 -3.17
C PHE A 155 13.22 8.78 -3.08
N LYS A 156 12.86 7.66 -3.69
CA LYS A 156 13.65 6.43 -3.70
C LYS A 156 15.04 6.64 -4.32
N ASN A 157 15.10 7.34 -5.44
CA ASN A 157 16.35 7.66 -6.12
C ASN A 157 17.24 8.59 -5.26
N ASP A 158 16.67 9.62 -4.67
CA ASP A 158 17.40 10.54 -3.79
C ASP A 158 17.91 9.83 -2.53
N PHE A 159 17.09 8.94 -1.95
CA PHE A 159 17.48 8.16 -0.78
C PHE A 159 18.61 7.19 -1.07
N ALA A 160 18.54 6.45 -2.18
CA ALA A 160 19.56 5.50 -2.59
C ALA A 160 20.92 6.17 -2.85
N GLN A 161 20.93 7.39 -3.42
CA GLN A 161 22.19 8.11 -3.69
C GLN A 161 22.97 8.46 -2.42
N LYS A 162 22.31 8.63 -1.28
CA LYS A 162 22.96 8.98 0.00
C LYS A 162 23.78 7.85 0.59
N HIS A 163 23.48 6.59 0.23
CA HIS A 163 24.04 5.39 0.88
C HIS A 163 24.93 4.54 -0.03
N ASN A 164 25.17 4.96 -1.27
CA ASN A 164 25.92 4.19 -2.28
C ASN A 164 27.36 3.80 -1.91
N GLU A 165 27.97 4.49 -0.96
CA GLU A 165 29.38 4.27 -0.55
C GLU A 165 29.50 3.59 0.82
N GLN A 166 28.39 3.23 1.47
CA GLN A 166 28.38 2.63 2.80
C GLN A 166 28.35 1.10 2.70
N GLU A 167 29.05 0.43 3.63
CA GLU A 167 28.96 -1.04 3.73
C GLU A 167 27.56 -1.42 4.23
N ALA A 168 26.92 -2.34 3.52
CA ALA A 168 25.57 -2.78 3.82
C ALA A 168 25.55 -3.72 5.04
N PRO A 169 24.97 -3.32 6.19
CA PRO A 169 24.91 -4.18 7.36
C PRO A 169 23.93 -5.34 7.16
N THR A 170 24.23 -6.48 7.76
CA THR A 170 23.34 -7.65 7.78
C THR A 170 22.30 -7.52 8.88
N VAL A 171 21.03 -7.84 8.58
CA VAL A 171 19.89 -7.57 9.45
C VAL A 171 19.04 -8.82 9.65
N LEU A 172 18.78 -9.16 10.90
CA LEU A 172 17.75 -10.10 11.31
C LEU A 172 16.50 -9.33 11.72
N ILE A 173 15.35 -9.67 11.16
CA ILE A 173 14.08 -9.01 11.47
C ILE A 173 13.15 -10.01 12.18
N LEU A 174 12.72 -9.67 13.39
CA LEU A 174 11.79 -10.46 14.19
C LEU A 174 10.41 -9.78 14.21
N MET A 175 9.41 -10.48 13.67
CA MET A 175 8.01 -10.08 13.75
C MET A 175 7.36 -10.78 14.95
N GLY A 176 7.03 -10.01 15.97
CA GLY A 176 6.40 -10.52 17.18
C GLY A 176 4.88 -10.68 17.04
N LEU A 177 4.41 -11.79 17.60
CA LEU A 177 3.01 -12.13 17.79
C LEU A 177 2.78 -12.32 19.30
N PRO A 178 1.55 -12.22 19.81
CA PRO A 178 1.29 -12.54 21.20
C PRO A 178 1.76 -13.97 21.57
N GLY A 179 2.83 -14.08 22.36
CA GLY A 179 3.40 -15.35 22.84
C GLY A 179 4.38 -16.06 21.88
N SER A 180 4.71 -15.48 20.72
CA SER A 180 5.67 -16.06 19.78
C SER A 180 6.27 -14.98 18.86
N TYR A 181 7.22 -15.38 18.01
CA TYR A 181 7.75 -14.53 16.95
C TYR A 181 8.13 -15.37 15.72
N VAL A 182 8.22 -14.73 14.58
CA VAL A 182 8.68 -15.29 13.31
C VAL A 182 9.76 -14.37 12.71
N VAL A 183 10.55 -14.90 11.81
CA VAL A 183 11.52 -14.10 11.03
C VAL A 183 10.82 -13.49 9.83
N ALA A 184 10.97 -12.18 9.65
CA ALA A 184 10.52 -11.48 8.46
C ALA A 184 11.63 -11.47 7.40
N THR A 185 11.28 -11.80 6.16
CA THR A 185 12.19 -11.86 5.00
C THR A 185 12.13 -10.58 4.17
N GLU A 186 12.93 -10.46 3.11
CA GLU A 186 12.82 -9.34 2.14
C GLU A 186 11.46 -9.28 1.43
N SER A 187 10.73 -10.41 1.35
CA SER A 187 9.38 -10.46 0.76
C SER A 187 8.31 -9.81 1.64
N SER A 188 8.61 -9.52 2.92
CA SER A 188 7.73 -8.78 3.83
C SER A 188 7.89 -7.27 3.66
N TYR A 189 6.88 -6.49 4.06
CA TYR A 189 6.96 -5.02 4.03
C TYR A 189 8.17 -4.48 4.78
N VAL A 190 8.39 -4.93 6.02
CA VAL A 190 9.55 -4.47 6.82
C VAL A 190 10.86 -4.89 6.17
N GLY A 191 10.93 -6.10 5.61
CA GLY A 191 12.10 -6.56 4.86
C GLY A 191 12.37 -5.73 3.62
N SER A 192 11.32 -5.35 2.88
CA SER A 192 11.45 -4.46 1.72
C SER A 192 11.97 -3.07 2.10
N LEU A 193 11.55 -2.52 3.25
CA LEU A 193 12.08 -1.25 3.77
C LEU A 193 13.55 -1.36 4.15
N VAL A 194 13.97 -2.46 4.81
CA VAL A 194 15.38 -2.70 5.15
C VAL A 194 16.23 -2.76 3.87
N LYS A 195 15.74 -3.42 2.83
CA LYS A 195 16.40 -3.47 1.52
C LYS A 195 16.52 -2.09 0.87
N LEU A 196 15.44 -1.30 0.87
CA LEU A 196 15.44 0.08 0.36
C LEU A 196 16.40 0.97 1.15
N ALA A 197 16.54 0.73 2.46
CA ALA A 197 17.49 1.43 3.32
C ALA A 197 18.94 0.98 3.14
N GLY A 198 19.21 -0.02 2.29
CA GLY A 198 20.55 -0.54 2.00
C GLY A 198 21.03 -1.64 2.95
N GLY A 199 20.19 -2.15 3.84
CA GLY A 199 20.50 -3.32 4.68
C GLY A 199 20.29 -4.62 3.94
N VAL A 200 20.96 -5.69 4.37
CA VAL A 200 20.87 -7.05 3.81
C VAL A 200 20.17 -7.96 4.81
N ASN A 201 18.99 -8.45 4.46
CA ASN A 201 18.29 -9.43 5.30
C ASN A 201 19.02 -10.77 5.28
N VAL A 202 19.38 -11.34 6.44
CA VAL A 202 20.15 -12.59 6.55
C VAL A 202 19.41 -13.83 6.02
N TYR A 203 18.10 -13.72 5.76
CA TYR A 203 17.28 -14.78 5.15
C TYR A 203 16.88 -14.48 3.71
N GLY A 204 17.36 -13.36 3.12
CA GLY A 204 17.01 -12.97 1.76
C GLY A 204 15.51 -12.89 1.55
N ASP A 205 15.01 -13.31 0.39
CA ASP A 205 13.59 -13.30 0.04
C ASP A 205 12.77 -14.46 0.65
N GLY A 206 13.44 -15.40 1.37
CA GLY A 206 12.78 -16.53 2.00
C GLY A 206 12.07 -17.48 1.03
N ASP A 207 12.57 -17.63 -0.20
CA ASP A 207 11.92 -18.37 -1.28
C ASP A 207 10.49 -17.83 -1.58
N GLY A 208 10.32 -16.51 -1.48
CA GLY A 208 9.04 -15.82 -1.70
C GLY A 208 8.06 -15.86 -0.52
N GLN A 209 8.50 -16.37 0.64
CA GLN A 209 7.71 -16.35 1.87
C GLN A 209 7.98 -15.06 2.66
N ASP A 210 6.92 -14.36 3.07
CA ASP A 210 7.04 -13.14 3.86
C ASP A 210 7.62 -13.40 5.26
N PHE A 211 7.30 -14.58 5.84
CA PHE A 211 7.70 -14.97 7.19
C PHE A 211 8.14 -16.43 7.29
N LEU A 212 9.18 -16.67 8.09
CA LEU A 212 9.75 -18.00 8.33
C LEU A 212 9.70 -18.35 9.82
N ASN A 213 9.40 -19.63 10.12
CA ASN A 213 9.56 -20.19 11.45
C ASN A 213 10.98 -20.75 11.57
N ILE A 214 11.88 -19.99 12.18
CA ILE A 214 13.28 -20.34 12.37
C ILE A 214 13.59 -20.47 13.86
N ASN A 215 14.36 -21.46 14.25
CA ASN A 215 14.82 -21.56 15.63
C ASN A 215 16.01 -20.61 15.91
N PRO A 216 16.23 -20.18 17.15
CA PRO A 216 17.29 -19.24 17.47
C PRO A 216 18.70 -19.74 17.19
N GLU A 217 18.95 -21.05 17.21
CA GLU A 217 20.25 -21.63 16.90
C GLU A 217 20.65 -21.38 15.45
N ASP A 218 19.70 -21.57 14.50
CA ASP A 218 19.93 -21.27 13.09
C ASP A 218 20.13 -19.75 12.87
N MET A 219 19.44 -18.91 13.65
CA MET A 219 19.61 -17.46 13.58
C MET A 219 21.01 -17.02 14.03
N VAL A 220 21.62 -17.67 15.06
CA VAL A 220 22.98 -17.38 15.50
C VAL A 220 23.99 -17.63 14.39
N GLU A 221 23.83 -18.71 13.62
CA GLU A 221 24.73 -19.05 12.51
C GLU A 221 24.74 -18.01 11.38
N LYS A 222 23.68 -17.22 11.26
CA LYS A 222 23.58 -16.11 10.30
C LYS A 222 24.41 -14.88 10.68
N ALA A 223 24.81 -14.77 11.97
CA ALA A 223 25.64 -13.69 12.50
C ALA A 223 25.19 -12.28 12.07
N PRO A 224 23.95 -11.87 12.31
CA PRO A 224 23.49 -10.54 11.90
C PRO A 224 24.21 -9.42 12.66
N ASP A 225 24.52 -8.33 11.95
CA ASP A 225 25.09 -7.11 12.57
C ASP A 225 24.03 -6.38 13.41
N ILE A 226 22.74 -6.52 13.04
CA ILE A 226 21.62 -5.80 13.63
C ILE A 226 20.44 -6.74 13.80
N ILE A 227 19.72 -6.59 14.91
CA ILE A 227 18.41 -7.22 15.12
C ILE A 227 17.35 -6.14 15.21
N LEU A 228 16.35 -6.19 14.34
CA LEU A 228 15.16 -5.35 14.36
C LEU A 228 13.97 -6.16 14.87
N ARG A 229 13.20 -5.60 15.81
CA ARG A 229 12.01 -6.24 16.39
C ARG A 229 10.80 -5.37 16.11
N THR A 230 9.78 -5.94 15.50
CA THR A 230 8.49 -5.26 15.27
C THR A 230 7.34 -6.12 15.76
N SER A 231 6.12 -5.62 15.70
CA SER A 231 4.92 -6.35 16.15
C SER A 231 3.83 -6.36 15.09
N HIS A 232 3.19 -7.51 14.94
CA HIS A 232 1.97 -7.63 14.11
C HIS A 232 0.75 -6.98 14.78
N ALA A 233 0.61 -7.18 16.09
CA ALA A 233 -0.50 -6.67 16.91
C ALA A 233 -0.05 -6.54 18.36
N LEU A 234 -0.81 -5.79 19.17
CA LEU A 234 -0.59 -5.62 20.61
C LEU A 234 0.86 -5.22 20.96
N PRO A 235 1.37 -4.10 20.40
CA PRO A 235 2.78 -3.75 20.46
C PRO A 235 3.38 -3.74 21.85
N GLU A 236 2.66 -3.26 22.86
CA GLU A 236 3.14 -3.24 24.24
C GLU A 236 3.32 -4.65 24.85
N GLN A 237 2.46 -5.60 24.47
CA GLN A 237 2.60 -7.00 24.92
C GLN A 237 3.77 -7.67 24.20
N VAL A 238 3.94 -7.42 22.91
CA VAL A 238 5.03 -7.97 22.10
C VAL A 238 6.38 -7.41 22.56
N LYS A 239 6.49 -6.11 22.82
CA LYS A 239 7.72 -5.52 23.40
C LYS A 239 8.09 -6.18 24.73
N LYS A 240 7.10 -6.39 25.60
CA LYS A 240 7.33 -7.08 26.89
C LYS A 240 7.77 -8.53 26.69
N MET A 241 7.15 -9.25 25.76
CA MET A 241 7.54 -10.61 25.39
C MET A 241 8.98 -10.66 24.88
N PHE A 242 9.39 -9.77 23.98
CA PHE A 242 10.76 -9.70 23.49
C PHE A 242 11.74 -9.36 24.63
N ALA A 243 11.40 -8.42 25.49
CA ALA A 243 12.26 -8.08 26.63
C ALA A 243 12.48 -9.30 27.55
N GLU A 244 11.43 -10.10 27.83
CA GLU A 244 11.52 -11.32 28.62
C GLU A 244 12.32 -12.41 27.89
N GLU A 245 12.05 -12.64 26.60
CA GLU A 245 12.76 -13.62 25.77
C GLU A 245 14.27 -13.34 25.72
N PHE A 246 14.66 -12.09 25.45
CA PHE A 246 16.07 -11.70 25.37
C PHE A 246 16.77 -11.70 26.72
N ALA A 247 16.02 -11.58 27.83
CA ALA A 247 16.59 -11.62 29.19
C ALA A 247 16.75 -13.04 29.73
N THR A 248 15.85 -13.97 29.34
CA THR A 248 15.77 -15.31 29.96
C THR A 248 16.33 -16.43 29.10
N ASN A 249 16.29 -16.28 27.77
CA ASN A 249 16.84 -17.27 26.85
C ASN A 249 18.30 -16.93 26.52
N ASP A 250 19.22 -17.76 27.05
CA ASP A 250 20.67 -17.53 26.97
C ASP A 250 21.21 -17.54 25.52
N ILE A 251 20.48 -18.06 24.54
CA ILE A 251 20.91 -18.09 23.13
C ILE A 251 21.18 -16.69 22.60
N TRP A 252 20.38 -15.68 23.00
CA TRP A 252 20.51 -14.31 22.54
C TRP A 252 21.85 -13.65 22.93
N LYS A 253 22.49 -14.13 23.99
CA LYS A 253 23.82 -13.62 24.42
C LYS A 253 24.94 -13.97 23.43
N HIS A 254 24.70 -14.92 22.52
CA HIS A 254 25.67 -15.33 21.50
C HIS A 254 25.60 -14.49 20.21
N PHE A 255 24.61 -13.63 20.08
CA PHE A 255 24.52 -12.70 18.95
C PHE A 255 25.42 -11.50 19.17
N GLU A 256 26.32 -11.21 18.20
CA GLU A 256 27.16 -10.03 18.23
C GLU A 256 26.31 -8.73 18.27
N ALA A 257 25.18 -8.72 17.55
CA ALA A 257 24.22 -7.62 17.59
C ALA A 257 23.73 -7.32 19.02
N VAL A 258 23.51 -8.36 19.84
CA VAL A 258 23.09 -8.18 21.25
C VAL A 258 24.25 -7.67 22.10
N GLN A 259 25.46 -8.23 21.91
CA GLN A 259 26.68 -7.82 22.65
C GLN A 259 27.06 -6.37 22.34
N ASN A 260 26.83 -5.90 21.12
CA ASN A 260 27.11 -4.57 20.64
C ASN A 260 25.93 -3.59 20.83
N ALA A 261 24.87 -3.98 21.54
CA ALA A 261 23.65 -3.19 21.75
C ALA A 261 22.97 -2.70 20.45
N ARG A 262 23.08 -3.48 19.37
CA ARG A 262 22.46 -3.20 18.06
C ARG A 262 21.14 -3.97 17.89
N VAL A 263 20.26 -3.88 18.88
CA VAL A 263 18.90 -4.46 18.89
C VAL A 263 17.91 -3.33 19.06
N TYR A 264 17.01 -3.16 18.09
CA TYR A 264 16.10 -2.03 18.05
C TYR A 264 14.65 -2.49 17.96
N ASP A 265 13.77 -1.84 18.75
CA ASP A 265 12.33 -2.01 18.66
C ASP A 265 11.77 -0.98 17.68
N LEU A 266 11.10 -1.46 16.64
CA LEU A 266 10.49 -0.63 15.60
C LEU A 266 9.06 -0.25 15.99
N ASP A 267 8.65 0.94 15.58
CA ASP A 267 7.27 1.40 15.70
C ASP A 267 6.35 0.65 14.74
N ASN A 268 5.35 -0.06 15.26
CA ASN A 268 4.44 -0.88 14.46
C ASN A 268 3.52 -0.06 13.53
N GLU A 269 3.33 1.22 13.74
CA GLU A 269 2.59 2.08 12.80
C GLU A 269 3.36 2.27 11.49
N LYS A 270 4.69 2.41 11.58
CA LYS A 270 5.60 2.53 10.43
C LYS A 270 6.04 1.19 9.85
N PHE A 271 6.21 0.18 10.71
CA PHE A 271 6.82 -1.11 10.40
C PHE A 271 5.87 -2.28 10.66
N GLY A 272 4.60 -2.12 10.29
CA GLY A 272 3.58 -3.15 10.42
C GLY A 272 3.62 -4.20 9.32
N MET A 273 2.45 -4.80 9.06
CA MET A 273 2.31 -5.89 8.08
C MET A 273 2.10 -5.42 6.64
N SER A 274 1.72 -4.17 6.45
CA SER A 274 1.35 -3.63 5.13
C SER A 274 2.05 -2.31 4.87
N ALA A 275 2.45 -2.10 3.63
CA ALA A 275 2.96 -0.84 3.14
C ALA A 275 1.94 0.29 3.40
N ASN A 276 2.45 1.45 3.79
CA ASN A 276 1.68 2.64 4.11
C ASN A 276 2.50 3.90 3.78
N PHE A 277 1.90 5.08 3.87
CA PHE A 277 2.55 6.34 3.50
C PHE A 277 3.55 6.90 4.55
N GLN A 278 3.81 6.16 5.62
CA GLN A 278 4.86 6.52 6.60
C GLN A 278 6.23 5.91 6.23
N TYR A 279 6.37 5.30 5.04
CA TYR A 279 7.61 4.66 4.60
C TYR A 279 8.81 5.62 4.57
N GLU A 280 8.61 6.91 4.28
CA GLU A 280 9.69 7.88 4.30
C GLU A 280 10.29 8.09 5.69
N GLU A 281 9.41 8.21 6.71
CA GLU A 281 9.82 8.30 8.11
C GLU A 281 10.45 6.98 8.59
N ALA A 282 9.90 5.85 8.16
CA ALA A 282 10.46 4.53 8.42
C ALA A 282 11.87 4.39 7.86
N LEU A 283 12.11 4.81 6.61
CA LEU A 283 13.43 4.76 5.98
C LEU A 283 14.44 5.67 6.67
N LYS A 284 14.04 6.88 7.08
CA LYS A 284 14.90 7.79 7.87
C LYS A 284 15.25 7.20 9.24
N GLU A 285 14.33 6.48 9.87
CA GLU A 285 14.58 5.78 11.14
C GLU A 285 15.54 4.59 10.92
N LEU A 286 15.33 3.78 9.89
CA LEU A 286 16.24 2.70 9.51
C LEU A 286 17.64 3.19 9.20
N GLU A 287 17.78 4.31 8.50
CA GLU A 287 19.07 4.96 8.24
C GLU A 287 19.87 5.13 9.54
N THR A 288 19.23 5.56 10.63
CA THR A 288 19.89 5.73 11.91
C THR A 288 20.32 4.40 12.54
N PHE A 289 19.53 3.36 12.41
CA PHE A 289 19.85 2.04 12.97
C PHE A 289 20.90 1.29 12.15
N LEU A 290 20.90 1.45 10.84
CA LEU A 290 21.83 0.76 9.96
C LEU A 290 23.24 1.35 9.98
N TYR A 291 23.34 2.69 10.03
CA TYR A 291 24.59 3.41 9.74
C TYR A 291 25.15 4.25 10.89
N GLN A 292 24.44 4.39 12.01
CA GLN A 292 25.07 5.00 13.19
C GLN A 292 26.00 4.00 13.87
N GLU A 293 27.25 4.42 14.11
CA GLU A 293 28.14 3.70 15.01
C GLU A 293 27.49 3.64 16.39
N GLY A 294 27.41 2.43 16.97
CA GLY A 294 26.90 2.26 18.32
C GLY A 294 27.60 3.23 19.26
N THR A 295 26.84 4.11 19.90
CA THR A 295 27.37 4.96 20.96
C THR A 295 27.80 4.05 22.11
N ASN A 296 29.12 3.83 22.23
CA ASN A 296 29.76 3.22 23.39
C ASN A 296 29.50 4.02 24.68
#